data_8846bdddf8ae80c48b21c972a894b730
#
_entry.id   8846bdddf8ae80c48b21c972a894b730
#
_cell.length_a   1.000
_cell.length_b   1.000
_cell.length_c   1.000
_cell.angle_alpha   90.00
_cell.angle_beta   90.00
_cell.angle_gamma   90.00
#
_symmetry.space_group_name_H-M   'P 1'
#
loop_
_entity.id
_entity.type
_entity.pdbx_description
1 polymer ?
#
loop_
_entity_poly.entity_id
_entity_poly.type
_entity_poly.pdbx_seq_one_letter_code
_entity_poly.pdbx_strand_id
1 'polypeptide(L)'
;MWKGRLPRHILEMTHESYAKRAESQLHRSPGSLLVNCGLGTNPLGVPPTVRRLLKSCHKWAICDYPPPVAKSLTGAIARYLGDEDLQDRIVLGHGSMDVLIPLARLLLPPGSLLSGVSPQFTDMPLQAMQGNARYHPVLLKGPRFEADLETWKRAARQRPHVLYIDRPHNPTGQVLPLKDLEEIVAECLERGCWVIVDEAYGDYLPREESAVGMEHPNCIVTRSFSKAWGLAGMRVGYGVIKDPELFQIFSMLQPPFGVSLPGIEAALS
;
A
#
# COMPACT_ATOMS: atom_id res chain seq x y z
N MET A 1 3.64 -23.78 29.01
CA MET A 1 2.17 -24.00 28.87
C MET A 1 1.44 -22.99 27.96
N TRP A 2 1.77 -21.70 27.93
CA TRP A 2 1.09 -20.72 27.09
C TRP A 2 1.49 -20.77 25.59
N LYS A 3 2.72 -21.18 25.26
CA LYS A 3 3.20 -21.29 23.87
C LYS A 3 2.37 -22.26 23.00
N GLY A 4 1.80 -23.30 23.58
CA GLY A 4 0.90 -24.24 22.87
C GLY A 4 -0.46 -23.66 22.49
N ARG A 5 -0.75 -22.40 22.88
CA ARG A 5 -1.98 -21.68 22.48
C ARG A 5 -1.77 -20.74 21.28
N LEU A 6 -0.52 -20.55 20.83
CA LEU A 6 -0.24 -19.75 19.63
C LEU A 6 -0.43 -20.62 18.39
N PRO A 7 -0.95 -20.04 17.29
CA PRO A 7 -1.07 -20.75 16.02
C PRO A 7 0.28 -21.25 15.53
N ARG A 8 0.33 -22.50 15.06
CA ARG A 8 1.57 -23.16 14.64
C ARG A 8 2.30 -22.39 13.53
N HIS A 9 1.55 -21.88 12.53
CA HIS A 9 2.12 -21.10 11.43
C HIS A 9 2.81 -19.81 11.90
N ILE A 10 2.35 -19.19 13.00
CA ILE A 10 3.02 -18.01 13.60
C ILE A 10 4.33 -18.41 14.28
N LEU A 11 4.36 -19.56 14.97
CA LEU A 11 5.58 -20.06 15.64
C LEU A 11 6.66 -20.46 14.63
N GLU A 12 6.27 -20.92 13.45
CA GLU A 12 7.16 -21.39 12.38
C GLU A 12 7.58 -20.25 11.41
N MET A 13 7.04 -19.04 11.55
CA MET A 13 7.41 -17.91 10.70
C MET A 13 8.87 -17.48 10.92
N THR A 14 9.61 -17.43 9.82
CA THR A 14 11.01 -16.94 9.78
C THR A 14 11.15 -15.60 9.06
N HIS A 15 10.05 -15.08 8.49
CA HIS A 15 10.04 -13.85 7.72
C HIS A 15 9.84 -12.63 8.63
N GLU A 16 10.61 -11.57 8.36
CA GLU A 16 10.53 -10.29 9.03
C GLU A 16 10.36 -9.17 8.02
N SER A 17 9.71 -8.06 8.45
CA SER A 17 9.64 -6.84 7.66
C SER A 17 11.05 -6.31 7.35
N TYR A 18 11.29 -5.93 6.10
CA TYR A 18 12.55 -5.32 5.67
C TYR A 18 12.90 -4.06 6.48
N ALA A 19 11.90 -3.31 6.95
CA ALA A 19 12.09 -2.09 7.72
C ALA A 19 12.83 -2.35 9.04
N LYS A 20 12.56 -3.47 9.71
CA LYS A 20 13.27 -3.86 10.94
C LYS A 20 14.75 -4.14 10.68
N ARG A 21 15.06 -4.77 9.53
CA ARG A 21 16.46 -5.03 9.13
C ARG A 21 17.18 -3.74 8.72
N ALA A 22 16.49 -2.82 8.05
CA ALA A 22 17.07 -1.54 7.63
C ALA A 22 17.54 -0.71 8.83
N GLU A 23 16.80 -0.70 9.93
CA GLU A 23 17.19 0.01 11.15
C GLU A 23 18.51 -0.52 11.77
N SER A 24 18.67 -1.84 11.81
CA SER A 24 19.88 -2.46 12.35
C SER A 24 21.14 -2.25 11.50
N GLN A 25 20.98 -1.90 10.21
CA GLN A 25 22.08 -1.69 9.26
C GLN A 25 22.54 -0.22 9.17
N LEU A 26 21.88 0.72 9.85
CA LEU A 26 22.21 2.15 9.83
C LEU A 26 23.46 2.51 10.66
N HIS A 27 24.37 1.57 10.96
CA HIS A 27 25.63 1.88 11.59
C HIS A 27 26.52 2.69 10.65
N ARG A 28 26.65 3.99 10.94
CA ARG A 28 27.51 4.92 10.19
C ARG A 28 28.97 4.71 10.56
N SER A 29 29.81 4.39 9.58
CA SER A 29 31.24 4.65 9.71
C SER A 29 31.49 6.14 9.62
N PRO A 30 32.22 6.77 10.57
CA PRO A 30 32.54 8.18 10.50
C PRO A 30 33.23 8.52 9.17
N GLY A 31 32.73 9.53 8.46
CA GLY A 31 33.33 10.05 7.21
C GLY A 31 32.86 9.39 5.90
N SER A 32 31.96 8.39 5.94
CA SER A 32 31.39 7.80 4.71
C SER A 32 30.12 8.53 4.26
N LEU A 33 30.01 8.78 2.93
CA LEU A 33 28.75 9.20 2.32
C LEU A 33 27.83 7.98 2.24
N LEU A 34 26.81 7.92 3.09
CA LEU A 34 25.80 6.89 3.05
C LEU A 34 24.56 7.38 2.30
N VAL A 35 24.26 6.76 1.15
CA VAL A 35 22.99 6.95 0.43
C VAL A 35 22.03 5.85 0.87
N ASN A 36 21.04 6.21 1.68
CA ASN A 36 20.05 5.25 2.16
C ASN A 36 18.88 5.13 1.16
N CYS A 37 18.87 4.05 0.39
CA CYS A 37 17.79 3.69 -0.53
C CYS A 37 16.78 2.69 0.07
N GLY A 38 16.99 2.24 1.31
CA GLY A 38 16.22 1.14 1.92
C GLY A 38 14.77 1.49 2.21
N LEU A 39 14.51 2.67 2.77
CA LEU A 39 13.15 3.06 3.16
C LEU A 39 12.39 3.85 2.08
N GLY A 40 13.05 4.27 1.01
CA GLY A 40 12.44 5.02 -0.10
C GLY A 40 11.78 6.34 0.33
N THR A 41 12.31 7.00 1.36
CA THR A 41 11.83 8.32 1.79
C THR A 41 12.26 9.41 0.81
N ASN A 42 11.47 10.49 0.71
CA ASN A 42 11.77 11.60 -0.20
C ASN A 42 13.04 12.34 0.25
N PRO A 43 14.12 12.37 -0.57
CA PRO A 43 15.35 13.06 -0.21
C PRO A 43 15.21 14.59 -0.16
N LEU A 44 14.19 15.16 -0.80
CA LEU A 44 13.87 16.60 -0.76
C LEU A 44 13.19 17.01 0.56
N GLY A 45 12.77 16.02 1.35
CA GLY A 45 12.13 16.23 2.65
C GLY A 45 10.68 16.70 2.56
N VAL A 46 10.24 17.45 3.55
CA VAL A 46 8.85 17.88 3.74
C VAL A 46 8.54 19.10 2.86
N PRO A 47 7.36 19.17 2.20
CA PRO A 47 6.92 20.34 1.44
C PRO A 47 6.95 21.65 2.24
N PRO A 48 7.22 22.79 1.60
CA PRO A 48 7.23 24.09 2.30
C PRO A 48 5.90 24.46 2.96
N THR A 49 4.78 24.05 2.37
CA THR A 49 3.43 24.24 2.92
C THR A 49 3.28 23.53 4.25
N VAL A 50 3.66 22.26 4.33
CA VAL A 50 3.65 21.47 5.57
C VAL A 50 4.59 22.07 6.62
N ARG A 51 5.79 22.57 6.23
CA ARG A 51 6.69 23.25 7.16
C ARG A 51 6.07 24.50 7.78
N ARG A 52 5.29 25.28 6.98
CA ARG A 52 4.56 26.45 7.49
C ARG A 52 3.43 26.03 8.42
N LEU A 53 2.67 25.02 8.05
CA LEU A 53 1.59 24.46 8.85
C LEU A 53 2.08 24.03 10.25
N LEU A 54 3.19 23.30 10.30
CA LEU A 54 3.76 22.79 11.56
C LEU A 54 4.19 23.91 12.52
N LYS A 55 4.50 25.13 12.04
CA LYS A 55 4.79 26.28 12.91
C LYS A 55 3.56 26.76 13.69
N SER A 56 2.35 26.42 13.24
CA SER A 56 1.08 26.77 13.88
C SER A 56 0.42 25.59 14.60
N CYS A 57 1.08 24.46 14.75
CA CYS A 57 0.51 23.24 15.35
C CYS A 57 0.05 23.42 16.81
N HIS A 58 0.61 24.42 17.54
CA HIS A 58 0.18 24.80 18.88
C HIS A 58 -1.29 25.29 18.93
N LYS A 59 -1.88 25.66 17.80
CA LYS A 59 -3.28 26.08 17.66
C LYS A 59 -4.24 24.92 17.41
N TRP A 60 -3.73 23.71 17.20
CA TRP A 60 -4.56 22.55 16.91
C TRP A 60 -5.25 22.06 18.19
N ALA A 61 -6.50 21.66 18.06
CA ALA A 61 -7.26 21.05 19.13
C ALA A 61 -6.87 19.56 19.29
N ILE A 62 -5.61 19.32 19.67
CA ILE A 62 -5.06 17.96 19.80
C ILE A 62 -5.64 17.17 20.96
N CYS A 63 -6.42 17.81 21.84
CA CYS A 63 -7.20 17.16 22.91
C CYS A 63 -8.49 16.52 22.38
N ASP A 64 -8.93 16.89 21.17
CA ASP A 64 -10.13 16.36 20.56
C ASP A 64 -9.80 15.22 19.60
N TYR A 65 -10.73 14.31 19.42
CA TYR A 65 -10.61 13.31 18.38
C TYR A 65 -10.65 13.93 16.98
N PRO A 66 -9.85 13.45 16.01
CA PRO A 66 -10.04 13.83 14.63
C PRO A 66 -11.41 13.38 14.11
N PRO A 67 -11.89 13.90 12.97
CA PRO A 67 -13.12 13.41 12.36
C PRO A 67 -13.05 11.88 12.14
N PRO A 68 -14.09 11.11 12.53
CA PRO A 68 -14.12 9.65 12.34
C PRO A 68 -13.89 9.21 10.89
N VAL A 69 -14.47 9.97 9.95
CA VAL A 69 -14.22 9.91 8.51
C VAL A 69 -13.79 11.30 8.09
N ALA A 70 -12.54 11.49 7.73
CA ALA A 70 -12.02 12.80 7.35
C ALA A 70 -12.48 13.17 5.91
N LYS A 71 -13.76 13.50 5.75
CA LYS A 71 -14.38 13.83 4.44
C LYS A 71 -13.67 14.98 3.71
N SER A 72 -13.08 15.92 4.43
CA SER A 72 -12.25 16.97 3.85
C SER A 72 -11.06 16.38 3.10
N LEU A 73 -10.41 15.36 3.67
CA LEU A 73 -9.27 14.71 3.06
C LEU A 73 -9.69 13.78 1.92
N THR A 74 -10.73 12.95 2.07
CA THR A 74 -11.20 12.09 0.97
C THR A 74 -11.66 12.93 -0.22
N GLY A 75 -12.36 14.04 0.00
CA GLY A 75 -12.74 14.97 -1.07
C GLY A 75 -11.55 15.67 -1.72
N ALA A 76 -10.51 16.03 -0.95
CA ALA A 76 -9.29 16.59 -1.53
C ALA A 76 -8.52 15.56 -2.37
N ILE A 77 -8.45 14.31 -1.92
CA ILE A 77 -7.84 13.20 -2.68
C ILE A 77 -8.62 12.94 -3.97
N ALA A 78 -9.96 12.89 -3.92
CA ALA A 78 -10.81 12.67 -5.09
C ALA A 78 -10.58 13.76 -6.16
N ARG A 79 -10.58 15.04 -5.76
CA ARG A 79 -10.23 16.15 -6.66
C ARG A 79 -8.80 16.05 -7.20
N TYR A 80 -7.84 15.66 -6.37
CA TYR A 80 -6.46 15.44 -6.83
C TYR A 80 -6.39 14.34 -7.89
N LEU A 81 -7.14 13.25 -7.71
CA LEU A 81 -7.24 12.15 -8.65
C LEU A 81 -8.01 12.51 -9.93
N GLY A 82 -8.78 13.61 -9.92
CA GLY A 82 -9.53 14.11 -11.07
C GLY A 82 -10.94 13.50 -11.22
N ASP A 83 -11.42 12.83 -10.19
CA ASP A 83 -12.74 12.20 -10.16
C ASP A 83 -13.36 12.37 -8.76
N GLU A 84 -14.32 13.31 -8.65
CA GLU A 84 -14.96 13.64 -7.38
C GLU A 84 -15.86 12.52 -6.84
N ASP A 85 -16.38 11.65 -7.70
CA ASP A 85 -17.23 10.51 -7.32
C ASP A 85 -16.45 9.45 -6.53
N LEU A 86 -15.12 9.47 -6.63
CA LEU A 86 -14.26 8.60 -5.81
C LEU A 86 -14.28 8.94 -4.32
N GLN A 87 -14.77 10.11 -3.91
CA GLN A 87 -14.78 10.50 -2.48
C GLN A 87 -15.38 9.42 -1.59
N ASP A 88 -16.48 8.80 -2.03
CA ASP A 88 -17.18 7.74 -1.30
C ASP A 88 -16.67 6.32 -1.62
N ARG A 89 -15.50 6.22 -2.25
CA ARG A 89 -14.76 5.00 -2.55
C ARG A 89 -13.36 4.99 -1.92
N ILE A 90 -13.01 6.07 -1.22
CA ILE A 90 -11.71 6.23 -0.58
C ILE A 90 -11.80 5.83 0.88
N VAL A 91 -10.90 4.93 1.28
CA VAL A 91 -10.66 4.54 2.68
C VAL A 91 -9.31 5.09 3.11
N LEU A 92 -9.24 5.73 4.27
CA LEU A 92 -8.02 6.33 4.81
C LEU A 92 -7.34 5.38 5.80
N GLY A 93 -6.03 5.52 5.99
CA GLY A 93 -5.30 4.76 7.01
C GLY A 93 -3.95 5.38 7.39
N HIS A 94 -3.32 4.84 8.42
CA HIS A 94 -1.96 5.18 8.87
C HIS A 94 -0.90 4.68 7.87
N GLY A 95 -0.85 5.30 6.67
CA GLY A 95 -0.12 4.81 5.51
C GLY A 95 -0.92 3.73 4.79
N SER A 96 -0.44 3.29 3.60
CA SER A 96 -1.08 2.24 2.81
C SER A 96 -1.17 0.90 3.56
N MET A 97 -0.27 0.62 4.49
CA MET A 97 -0.29 -0.61 5.28
C MET A 97 -1.55 -0.79 6.11
N ASP A 98 -2.12 0.30 6.63
CA ASP A 98 -3.37 0.26 7.39
C ASP A 98 -4.61 -0.02 6.52
N VAL A 99 -4.44 0.02 5.21
CA VAL A 99 -5.40 -0.47 4.22
C VAL A 99 -5.08 -1.90 3.80
N LEU A 100 -3.80 -2.21 3.54
CA LEU A 100 -3.35 -3.53 3.08
C LEU A 100 -3.61 -4.64 4.12
N ILE A 101 -3.43 -4.35 5.42
CA ILE A 101 -3.63 -5.33 6.50
C ILE A 101 -5.09 -5.82 6.56
N PRO A 102 -6.11 -4.95 6.64
CA PRO A 102 -7.50 -5.40 6.59
C PRO A 102 -7.86 -6.09 5.27
N LEU A 103 -7.37 -5.63 4.13
CA LEU A 103 -7.56 -6.30 2.84
C LEU A 103 -6.99 -7.73 2.85
N ALA A 104 -5.78 -7.92 3.41
CA ALA A 104 -5.22 -9.25 3.55
C ALA A 104 -6.10 -10.17 4.40
N ARG A 105 -6.67 -9.65 5.49
CA ARG A 105 -7.56 -10.41 6.37
C ARG A 105 -8.90 -10.75 5.73
N LEU A 106 -9.44 -9.84 4.91
CA LEU A 106 -10.72 -10.03 4.22
C LEU A 106 -10.61 -10.97 3.03
N LEU A 107 -9.61 -10.74 2.18
CA LEU A 107 -9.52 -11.38 0.88
C LEU A 107 -8.67 -12.66 0.89
N LEU A 108 -7.92 -12.88 1.97
CA LEU A 108 -7.01 -14.01 2.11
C LEU A 108 -7.33 -14.85 3.36
N PRO A 109 -8.46 -15.57 3.39
CA PRO A 109 -8.76 -16.50 4.48
C PRO A 109 -7.69 -17.60 4.59
N PRO A 110 -7.59 -18.30 5.74
CA PRO A 110 -6.61 -19.37 5.93
C PRO A 110 -6.62 -20.39 4.79
N GLY A 111 -5.42 -20.70 4.27
CA GLY A 111 -5.24 -21.64 3.14
C GLY A 111 -5.41 -21.02 1.75
N SER A 112 -5.86 -19.78 1.64
CA SER A 112 -5.93 -19.05 0.37
C SER A 112 -4.56 -18.80 -0.25
N LEU A 113 -4.53 -18.31 -1.48
CA LEU A 113 -3.30 -18.04 -2.22
C LEU A 113 -3.17 -16.55 -2.54
N LEU A 114 -2.07 -15.94 -2.10
CA LEU A 114 -1.53 -14.69 -2.60
C LEU A 114 -0.47 -14.99 -3.65
N SER A 115 -0.55 -14.37 -4.82
CA SER A 115 0.51 -14.40 -5.83
C SER A 115 1.02 -12.99 -6.13
N GLY A 116 2.19 -12.93 -6.74
CA GLY A 116 2.89 -11.71 -7.16
C GLY A 116 4.23 -12.09 -7.77
N VAL A 117 5.23 -11.26 -7.58
CA VAL A 117 6.61 -11.52 -8.03
C VAL A 117 7.59 -11.51 -6.85
N SER A 118 8.81 -11.97 -7.06
CA SER A 118 9.87 -11.84 -6.04
C SER A 118 11.22 -11.55 -6.74
N PRO A 119 11.97 -10.50 -6.31
CA PRO A 119 11.70 -9.62 -5.17
C PRO A 119 10.47 -8.75 -5.36
N GLN A 120 9.83 -8.34 -4.25
CA GLN A 120 8.66 -7.47 -4.20
C GLN A 120 8.59 -6.81 -2.81
N PHE A 121 7.76 -5.80 -2.63
CA PHE A 121 7.47 -5.25 -1.30
C PHE A 121 7.01 -6.36 -0.34
N THR A 122 7.68 -6.49 0.79
CA THR A 122 7.60 -7.71 1.62
C THR A 122 6.43 -7.73 2.60
N ASP A 123 5.91 -6.56 2.99
CA ASP A 123 5.00 -6.49 4.12
C ASP A 123 3.59 -7.03 3.79
N MET A 124 3.11 -6.87 2.53
CA MET A 124 1.84 -7.49 2.13
C MET A 124 1.90 -9.02 2.15
N PRO A 125 2.90 -9.69 1.53
CA PRO A 125 3.10 -11.14 1.69
C PRO A 125 3.21 -11.58 3.15
N LEU A 126 3.91 -10.81 3.98
CA LEU A 126 4.04 -11.10 5.40
C LEU A 126 2.69 -11.10 6.12
N GLN A 127 1.82 -10.11 5.83
CA GLN A 127 0.46 -10.07 6.40
C GLN A 127 -0.39 -11.26 5.95
N ALA A 128 -0.30 -11.65 4.68
CA ALA A 128 -0.98 -12.84 4.16
C ALA A 128 -0.57 -14.11 4.93
N MET A 129 0.73 -14.33 5.08
CA MET A 129 1.27 -15.47 5.82
C MET A 129 0.90 -15.45 7.31
N GLN A 130 0.83 -14.28 7.94
CA GLN A 130 0.34 -14.13 9.31
C GLN A 130 -1.14 -14.54 9.45
N GLY A 131 -1.94 -14.35 8.39
CA GLY A 131 -3.31 -14.84 8.27
C GLY A 131 -3.42 -16.32 7.89
N ASN A 132 -2.30 -17.05 7.81
CA ASN A 132 -2.23 -18.44 7.34
C ASN A 132 -2.64 -18.63 5.87
N ALA A 133 -2.51 -17.60 5.04
CA ALA A 133 -2.54 -17.72 3.60
C ALA A 133 -1.18 -18.16 3.06
N ARG A 134 -1.17 -18.75 1.88
CA ARG A 134 0.05 -19.14 1.18
C ARG A 134 0.51 -17.99 0.29
N TYR A 135 1.80 -17.73 0.25
CA TYR A 135 2.41 -16.82 -0.71
C TYR A 135 3.24 -17.60 -1.73
N HIS A 136 2.91 -17.47 -3.00
CA HIS A 136 3.61 -18.16 -4.09
C HIS A 136 3.94 -17.16 -5.22
N PRO A 137 5.08 -16.46 -5.14
CA PRO A 137 5.48 -15.49 -6.16
C PRO A 137 6.13 -16.17 -7.36
N VAL A 138 6.04 -15.49 -8.51
CA VAL A 138 6.91 -15.77 -9.66
C VAL A 138 8.28 -15.14 -9.42
N LEU A 139 9.32 -15.96 -9.41
CA LEU A 139 10.70 -15.47 -9.20
C LEU A 139 11.19 -14.69 -10.42
N LEU A 140 11.57 -13.44 -10.20
CA LEU A 140 12.22 -12.61 -11.21
C LEU A 140 13.65 -13.09 -11.39
N LYS A 141 14.14 -13.09 -12.63
CA LYS A 141 15.46 -13.60 -13.01
C LYS A 141 16.25 -12.50 -13.74
N GLY A 142 17.55 -12.79 -13.91
CA GLY A 142 18.46 -11.89 -14.58
C GLY A 142 18.93 -10.71 -13.73
N PRO A 143 19.89 -9.93 -14.23
CA PRO A 143 20.56 -8.88 -13.45
C PRO A 143 19.66 -7.67 -13.16
N ARG A 144 18.56 -7.48 -13.91
CA ARG A 144 17.63 -6.36 -13.75
C ARG A 144 16.32 -6.74 -13.08
N PHE A 145 16.09 -8.02 -12.76
CA PHE A 145 14.83 -8.50 -12.17
C PHE A 145 13.61 -7.99 -12.94
N GLU A 146 13.57 -8.20 -14.25
CA GLU A 146 12.51 -7.69 -15.11
C GLU A 146 11.16 -8.38 -14.80
N ALA A 147 10.13 -7.55 -14.60
CA ALA A 147 8.75 -7.97 -14.33
C ALA A 147 7.88 -7.53 -15.52
N ASP A 148 7.99 -8.23 -16.64
CA ASP A 148 7.22 -7.98 -17.86
C ASP A 148 5.78 -8.52 -17.76
N LEU A 149 4.96 -8.22 -18.76
CA LEU A 149 3.58 -8.68 -18.87
C LEU A 149 3.45 -10.20 -18.69
N GLU A 150 4.31 -11.00 -19.33
CA GLU A 150 4.25 -12.46 -19.23
C GLU A 150 4.59 -12.97 -17.83
N THR A 151 5.45 -12.27 -17.11
CA THR A 151 5.76 -12.58 -15.71
C THR A 151 4.53 -12.38 -14.82
N TRP A 152 3.82 -11.27 -14.99
CA TRP A 152 2.58 -10.99 -14.25
C TRP A 152 1.44 -11.93 -14.66
N LYS A 153 1.30 -12.25 -15.94
CA LYS A 153 0.35 -13.27 -16.41
C LYS A 153 0.63 -14.65 -15.82
N ARG A 154 1.90 -15.04 -15.66
CA ARG A 154 2.24 -16.29 -14.96
C ARG A 154 1.79 -16.27 -13.51
N ALA A 155 1.91 -15.12 -12.82
CA ALA A 155 1.40 -14.98 -11.46
C ALA A 155 -0.13 -15.10 -11.40
N ALA A 156 -0.85 -14.46 -12.32
CA ALA A 156 -2.31 -14.53 -12.44
C ALA A 156 -2.81 -15.95 -12.78
N ARG A 157 -2.09 -16.69 -13.65
CA ARG A 157 -2.42 -18.08 -14.04
C ARG A 157 -2.33 -19.09 -12.90
N GLN A 158 -1.70 -18.75 -11.78
CA GLN A 158 -1.72 -19.58 -10.57
C GLN A 158 -3.10 -19.61 -9.89
N ARG A 159 -4.08 -18.84 -10.40
CA ARG A 159 -5.43 -18.67 -9.85
C ARG A 159 -5.41 -18.27 -8.38
N PRO A 160 -4.71 -17.19 -8.03
CA PRO A 160 -4.68 -16.73 -6.65
C PRO A 160 -6.03 -16.15 -6.25
N HIS A 161 -6.29 -16.07 -4.94
CA HIS A 161 -7.40 -15.29 -4.41
C HIS A 161 -7.13 -13.80 -4.57
N VAL A 162 -5.86 -13.42 -4.39
CA VAL A 162 -5.36 -12.06 -4.58
C VAL A 162 -4.06 -12.09 -5.39
N LEU A 163 -4.00 -11.28 -6.45
CA LEU A 163 -2.78 -10.90 -7.14
C LEU A 163 -2.33 -9.55 -6.59
N TYR A 164 -1.09 -9.46 -6.09
CA TYR A 164 -0.52 -8.24 -5.55
C TYR A 164 0.53 -7.68 -6.51
N ILE A 165 0.36 -6.43 -6.92
CA ILE A 165 1.21 -5.72 -7.88
C ILE A 165 1.62 -4.38 -7.28
N ASP A 166 2.90 -4.17 -6.99
CA ASP A 166 3.44 -2.86 -6.67
C ASP A 166 3.83 -2.11 -7.94
N ARG A 167 3.30 -0.92 -8.14
CA ARG A 167 3.46 -0.13 -9.36
C ARG A 167 3.61 1.37 -9.05
N PRO A 168 4.79 1.97 -9.19
CA PRO A 168 6.11 1.39 -9.59
C PRO A 168 6.57 0.26 -8.68
N HIS A 169 7.23 -0.73 -9.28
CA HIS A 169 7.68 -1.94 -8.60
C HIS A 169 8.80 -1.66 -7.59
N ASN A 170 8.62 -2.10 -6.37
CA ASN A 170 9.64 -2.07 -5.34
C ASN A 170 10.29 -3.48 -5.22
N PRO A 171 11.62 -3.65 -5.48
CA PRO A 171 12.65 -2.61 -5.39
C PRO A 171 13.18 -2.06 -6.73
N THR A 172 12.69 -2.50 -7.89
CA THR A 172 13.36 -2.23 -9.17
C THR A 172 13.03 -0.88 -9.80
N GLY A 173 11.93 -0.23 -9.38
CA GLY A 173 11.43 1.00 -9.98
C GLY A 173 10.78 0.83 -11.36
N GLN A 174 10.66 -0.40 -11.85
CA GLN A 174 10.01 -0.68 -13.13
C GLN A 174 8.51 -0.37 -13.05
N VAL A 175 7.96 0.05 -14.17
CA VAL A 175 6.54 0.37 -14.28
C VAL A 175 5.91 -0.54 -15.32
N LEU A 176 4.96 -1.37 -14.88
CA LEU A 176 4.10 -2.11 -15.79
C LEU A 176 3.19 -1.10 -16.52
N PRO A 177 3.18 -1.05 -17.87
CA PRO A 177 2.29 -0.15 -18.61
C PRO A 177 0.84 -0.31 -18.19
N LEU A 178 0.07 0.79 -18.13
CA LEU A 178 -1.32 0.76 -17.66
C LEU A 178 -2.19 -0.18 -18.50
N LYS A 179 -1.97 -0.20 -19.83
CA LYS A 179 -2.65 -1.11 -20.74
C LYS A 179 -2.40 -2.59 -20.40
N ASP A 180 -1.16 -2.94 -20.06
CA ASP A 180 -0.79 -4.31 -19.71
C ASP A 180 -1.38 -4.69 -18.34
N LEU A 181 -1.40 -3.74 -17.40
CA LEU A 181 -2.05 -3.93 -16.11
C LEU A 181 -3.56 -4.16 -16.27
N GLU A 182 -4.24 -3.39 -17.13
CA GLU A 182 -5.66 -3.53 -17.41
C GLU A 182 -6.00 -4.91 -17.98
N GLU A 183 -5.17 -5.43 -18.87
CA GLU A 183 -5.32 -6.79 -19.42
C GLU A 183 -5.23 -7.85 -18.30
N ILE A 184 -4.27 -7.71 -17.38
CA ILE A 184 -4.12 -8.61 -16.23
C ILE A 184 -5.32 -8.54 -15.28
N VAL A 185 -5.80 -7.32 -14.99
CA VAL A 185 -6.94 -7.12 -14.09
C VAL A 185 -8.22 -7.71 -14.68
N ALA A 186 -8.44 -7.54 -15.99
CA ALA A 186 -9.58 -8.15 -16.68
C ALA A 186 -9.50 -9.69 -16.66
N GLU A 187 -8.33 -10.27 -16.94
CA GLU A 187 -8.12 -11.72 -16.85
C GLU A 187 -8.36 -12.25 -15.42
N CYS A 188 -7.95 -11.50 -14.41
CA CYS A 188 -8.21 -11.82 -13.01
C CYS A 188 -9.69 -11.74 -12.65
N LEU A 189 -10.43 -10.75 -13.18
CA LEU A 189 -11.89 -10.63 -12.97
C LEU A 189 -12.63 -11.86 -13.45
N GLU A 190 -12.35 -12.34 -14.67
CA GLU A 190 -12.95 -13.54 -15.23
C GLU A 190 -12.73 -14.80 -14.37
N ARG A 191 -11.69 -14.79 -13.55
CA ARG A 191 -11.29 -15.92 -12.69
C ARG A 191 -11.70 -15.76 -11.23
N GLY A 192 -12.40 -14.67 -10.89
CA GLY A 192 -12.79 -14.37 -9.52
C GLY A 192 -11.60 -14.02 -8.61
N CYS A 193 -10.55 -13.44 -9.18
CA CYS A 193 -9.35 -13.03 -8.47
C CYS A 193 -9.37 -11.52 -8.21
N TRP A 194 -9.12 -11.11 -6.97
CA TRP A 194 -8.89 -9.72 -6.62
C TRP A 194 -7.48 -9.28 -7.04
N VAL A 195 -7.35 -8.04 -7.48
CA VAL A 195 -6.05 -7.44 -7.77
C VAL A 195 -5.84 -6.25 -6.85
N ILE A 196 -4.77 -6.29 -6.06
CA ILE A 196 -4.32 -5.15 -5.26
C ILE A 196 -3.15 -4.51 -5.99
N VAL A 197 -3.33 -3.27 -6.45
CA VAL A 197 -2.28 -2.46 -7.06
C VAL A 197 -1.76 -1.48 -6.02
N ASP A 198 -0.54 -1.71 -5.54
CA ASP A 198 0.11 -0.83 -4.58
C ASP A 198 0.87 0.28 -5.30
N GLU A 199 0.25 1.44 -5.35
CA GLU A 199 0.83 2.67 -5.91
C GLU A 199 1.45 3.56 -4.83
N ALA A 200 2.14 2.98 -3.84
CA ALA A 200 2.87 3.79 -2.84
C ALA A 200 3.88 4.74 -3.48
N TYR A 201 4.38 4.42 -4.65
CA TYR A 201 5.25 5.24 -5.49
C TYR A 201 4.51 5.87 -6.70
N GLY A 202 3.17 5.77 -6.76
CA GLY A 202 2.36 6.22 -7.90
C GLY A 202 2.45 7.71 -8.19
N ASP A 203 2.71 8.55 -7.17
CA ASP A 203 2.84 10.00 -7.36
C ASP A 203 4.17 10.43 -8.04
N TYR A 204 5.06 9.50 -8.37
CA TYR A 204 6.20 9.73 -9.27
C TYR A 204 5.84 9.50 -10.75
N LEU A 205 4.64 9.01 -11.04
CA LEU A 205 4.10 8.86 -12.38
C LEU A 205 3.12 9.99 -12.72
N PRO A 206 2.87 10.26 -14.00
CA PRO A 206 1.73 11.08 -14.42
C PRO A 206 0.43 10.53 -13.82
N ARG A 207 -0.50 11.41 -13.45
CA ARG A 207 -1.75 11.04 -12.78
C ARG A 207 -2.61 10.11 -13.64
N GLU A 208 -2.64 10.33 -14.94
CA GLU A 208 -3.33 9.52 -15.95
C GLU A 208 -2.80 8.09 -16.06
N GLU A 209 -1.60 7.84 -15.56
CA GLU A 209 -1.00 6.51 -15.47
C GLU A 209 -1.45 5.72 -14.23
N SER A 210 -2.28 6.30 -13.36
CA SER A 210 -2.76 5.60 -12.16
C SER A 210 -3.81 4.55 -12.51
N ALA A 211 -3.71 3.38 -11.88
CA ALA A 211 -4.74 2.33 -11.92
C ALA A 211 -6.07 2.76 -11.30
N VAL A 212 -6.11 3.89 -10.59
CA VAL A 212 -7.36 4.47 -10.06
C VAL A 212 -8.34 4.78 -11.19
N GLY A 213 -7.86 5.14 -12.39
CA GLY A 213 -8.72 5.39 -13.55
C GLY A 213 -9.39 4.15 -14.16
N MET A 214 -8.97 2.95 -13.80
CA MET A 214 -9.50 1.69 -14.37
C MET A 214 -10.86 1.35 -13.77
N GLU A 215 -11.84 0.97 -14.62
CA GLU A 215 -13.22 0.67 -14.21
C GLU A 215 -13.46 -0.83 -13.90
N HIS A 216 -12.55 -1.46 -13.15
CA HIS A 216 -12.65 -2.86 -12.76
C HIS A 216 -12.99 -3.01 -11.27
N PRO A 217 -14.11 -3.66 -10.89
CA PRO A 217 -14.53 -3.78 -9.49
C PRO A 217 -13.56 -4.61 -8.65
N ASN A 218 -12.87 -5.58 -9.25
CA ASN A 218 -11.87 -6.43 -8.58
C ASN A 218 -10.50 -5.74 -8.42
N CYS A 219 -10.33 -4.50 -8.90
CA CYS A 219 -9.09 -3.73 -8.76
C CYS A 219 -9.17 -2.79 -7.55
N ILE A 220 -8.28 -2.99 -6.60
CA ILE A 220 -8.12 -2.16 -5.41
C ILE A 220 -6.78 -1.44 -5.53
N VAL A 221 -6.79 -0.11 -5.43
CA VAL A 221 -5.56 0.68 -5.52
C VAL A 221 -5.21 1.23 -4.14
N THR A 222 -3.98 1.02 -3.67
CA THR A 222 -3.49 1.63 -2.43
C THR A 222 -2.44 2.70 -2.73
N ARG A 223 -2.47 3.81 -1.99
CA ARG A 223 -1.55 4.94 -2.17
C ARG A 223 -1.07 5.48 -0.82
N SER A 224 0.06 6.18 -0.83
CA SER A 224 0.70 6.65 0.39
C SER A 224 1.28 8.05 0.24
N PHE A 225 1.07 8.90 1.24
CA PHE A 225 1.74 10.18 1.34
C PHE A 225 3.21 10.08 1.82
N SER A 226 3.67 8.86 2.13
CA SER A 226 5.00 8.64 2.70
C SER A 226 6.16 8.91 1.74
N LYS A 227 5.95 8.75 0.42
CA LYS A 227 7.02 8.74 -0.58
C LYS A 227 7.15 10.10 -1.28
N ALA A 228 6.49 10.31 -2.40
CA ALA A 228 6.61 11.54 -3.18
C ALA A 228 6.24 12.80 -2.39
N TRP A 229 5.25 12.72 -1.52
CA TRP A 229 4.82 13.83 -0.67
C TRP A 229 5.72 14.11 0.53
N GLY A 230 6.71 13.25 0.82
CA GLY A 230 7.65 13.45 1.93
C GLY A 230 7.02 13.38 3.33
N LEU A 231 5.85 12.77 3.48
CA LEU A 231 5.06 12.73 4.72
C LEU A 231 5.15 11.38 5.46
N ALA A 232 6.25 10.65 5.29
CA ALA A 232 6.41 9.33 5.91
C ALA A 232 6.15 9.33 7.43
N GLY A 233 6.61 10.36 8.15
CA GLY A 233 6.39 10.53 9.59
C GLY A 233 4.96 10.90 9.99
N MET A 234 4.14 11.42 9.05
CA MET A 234 2.75 11.79 9.32
C MET A 234 1.79 10.60 9.27
N ARG A 235 2.24 9.48 8.71
CA ARG A 235 1.45 8.25 8.66
C ARG A 235 0.10 8.43 8.00
N VAL A 236 0.06 8.86 6.74
CA VAL A 236 -1.17 9.00 5.94
C VAL A 236 -1.05 8.17 4.67
N GLY A 237 -2.11 7.45 4.35
CA GLY A 237 -2.28 6.71 3.12
C GLY A 237 -3.76 6.43 2.90
N TYR A 238 -4.07 5.85 1.75
CA TYR A 238 -5.45 5.55 1.40
C TYR A 238 -5.54 4.38 0.43
N GLY A 239 -6.75 3.82 0.35
CA GLY A 239 -7.14 2.88 -0.69
C GLY A 239 -8.35 3.39 -1.46
N VAL A 240 -8.43 3.02 -2.73
CA VAL A 240 -9.62 3.20 -3.57
C VAL A 240 -10.22 1.83 -3.82
N ILE A 241 -11.46 1.62 -3.36
CA ILE A 241 -12.19 0.36 -3.46
C ILE A 241 -13.46 0.64 -4.27
N LYS A 242 -13.50 0.19 -5.51
CA LYS A 242 -14.61 0.48 -6.43
C LYS A 242 -15.80 -0.46 -6.24
N ASP A 243 -15.55 -1.71 -5.84
CA ASP A 243 -16.63 -2.63 -5.51
C ASP A 243 -17.42 -2.14 -4.29
N PRO A 244 -18.74 -1.89 -4.41
CA PRO A 244 -19.52 -1.28 -3.35
C PRO A 244 -19.71 -2.19 -2.14
N GLU A 245 -19.79 -3.49 -2.35
CA GLU A 245 -19.96 -4.46 -1.25
C GLU A 245 -18.67 -4.58 -0.45
N LEU A 246 -17.53 -4.71 -1.13
CA LEU A 246 -16.22 -4.74 -0.47
C LEU A 246 -15.95 -3.43 0.27
N PHE A 247 -16.28 -2.26 -0.33
CA PHE A 247 -16.13 -0.96 0.33
C PHE A 247 -16.95 -0.88 1.63
N GLN A 248 -18.19 -1.35 1.59
CA GLN A 248 -19.07 -1.35 2.77
C GLN A 248 -18.50 -2.27 3.86
N ILE A 249 -18.09 -3.49 3.52
CA ILE A 249 -17.50 -4.44 4.47
C ILE A 249 -16.21 -3.89 5.05
N PHE A 250 -15.33 -3.34 4.21
CA PHE A 250 -14.08 -2.74 4.66
C PHE A 250 -14.32 -1.60 5.64
N SER A 251 -15.27 -0.70 5.32
CA SER A 251 -15.61 0.45 6.15
C SER A 251 -16.15 0.04 7.53
N MET A 252 -16.87 -1.07 7.62
CA MET A 252 -17.34 -1.62 8.92
C MET A 252 -16.19 -2.16 9.77
N LEU A 253 -15.13 -2.66 9.15
CA LEU A 253 -13.99 -3.25 9.85
C LEU A 253 -12.92 -2.23 10.20
N GLN A 254 -12.95 -1.08 9.56
CA GLN A 254 -11.98 -0.02 9.79
C GLN A 254 -12.23 0.65 11.15
N PRO A 255 -11.21 0.76 12.02
CA PRO A 255 -11.38 1.48 13.28
C PRO A 255 -11.66 2.97 13.01
N PRO A 256 -12.57 3.61 13.76
CA PRO A 256 -12.78 5.05 13.66
C PRO A 256 -11.51 5.80 14.10
N PHE A 257 -11.36 7.04 13.64
CA PHE A 257 -10.22 7.91 14.00
C PHE A 257 -8.86 7.37 13.56
N GLY A 258 -8.82 6.56 12.50
CA GLY A 258 -7.61 5.88 12.02
C GLY A 258 -6.50 6.81 11.53
N VAL A 259 -6.79 8.07 11.18
CA VAL A 259 -5.77 9.05 10.76
C VAL A 259 -5.72 10.19 11.77
N SER A 260 -4.51 10.52 12.23
CA SER A 260 -4.30 11.58 13.22
C SER A 260 -4.61 12.97 12.66
N LEU A 261 -5.04 13.91 13.50
CA LEU A 261 -5.26 15.31 13.11
C LEU A 261 -4.03 15.92 12.41
N PRO A 262 -2.78 15.80 12.93
CA PRO A 262 -1.60 16.28 12.23
C PRO A 262 -1.40 15.66 10.85
N GLY A 263 -1.74 14.38 10.69
CA GLY A 263 -1.68 13.67 9.40
C GLY A 263 -2.68 14.24 8.39
N ILE A 264 -3.94 14.44 8.81
CA ILE A 264 -5.00 15.04 7.98
C ILE A 264 -4.59 16.44 7.52
N GLU A 265 -4.19 17.30 8.45
CA GLU A 265 -3.80 18.68 8.16
C GLU A 265 -2.57 18.76 7.24
N ALA A 266 -1.57 17.90 7.45
CA ALA A 266 -0.39 17.84 6.60
C ALA A 266 -0.74 17.35 5.18
N ALA A 267 -1.65 16.41 5.04
CA ALA A 267 -2.05 15.90 3.74
C ALA A 267 -2.94 16.88 2.95
N LEU A 268 -3.67 17.77 3.63
CA LEU A 268 -4.49 18.82 3.04
C LEU A 268 -3.68 20.05 2.59
N SER A 269 -2.48 20.26 3.13
CA SER A 269 -1.67 21.47 2.90
C SER A 269 -0.81 21.39 1.64
#